data_4960ef96eeb47e98d2db0be5c5c6d3e3
#
_entry.id   4960ef96eeb47e98d2db0be5c5c6d3e3
#
_cell.length_a   1.000
_cell.length_b   1.000
_cell.length_c   1.000
_cell.angle_alpha   90.00
_cell.angle_beta   90.00
_cell.angle_gamma   90.00
#
_symmetry.space_group_name_H-M   'P 1'
#
loop_
_entity.id
_entity.type
_entity.pdbx_description
1 polymer ?
#
loop_
_entity_poly.entity_id
_entity_poly.type
_entity_poly.pdbx_seq_one_letter_code
_entity_poly.pdbx_strand_id
1 'polypeptide(L)'
;MNKVLIVDASASDGRIMAGLLIRAGYDPVVTDCIEAGKVEAAKLPPGAVIVTAMRLPAGTARELIDWLKAEGYKFPVIAIVENLNGMDVAEVMRGGGAVDIIQRPAIDKQLVETVGEYSKAEHIVLTLDNQLLPRKSEEWQMIEEKIKAIAATNANAIIFGECGSGKEQVAHQIYLNSSREQKPITIVDAGGAALVGRHNPENERSEIYNRIEGYFHKSAGGTIIIKNVHLLTFEKQSV
;
A
#
# COMPACT_ATOMS: atom_id res chain seq x y z
N MET A 1 -2.53 -1.44 18.85
CA MET A 1 -2.98 -2.50 17.93
C MET A 1 -3.57 -1.81 16.72
N ASN A 2 -3.18 -2.22 15.51
CA ASN A 2 -3.71 -1.62 14.28
C ASN A 2 -5.16 -2.10 14.07
N LYS A 3 -6.07 -1.16 13.82
CA LYS A 3 -7.47 -1.48 13.57
C LYS A 3 -7.68 -1.99 12.15
N VAL A 4 -8.56 -2.97 12.00
CA VAL A 4 -8.99 -3.50 10.70
C VAL A 4 -10.52 -3.53 10.68
N LEU A 5 -11.13 -2.82 9.74
CA LEU A 5 -12.57 -2.91 9.52
C LEU A 5 -12.86 -4.02 8.51
N ILE A 6 -13.73 -4.94 8.87
CA ILE A 6 -14.23 -6.00 8.00
C ILE A 6 -15.67 -5.71 7.68
N VAL A 7 -16.00 -5.63 6.38
CA VAL A 7 -17.37 -5.43 5.88
C VAL A 7 -17.75 -6.64 5.06
N ASP A 8 -18.48 -7.60 5.66
CA ASP A 8 -18.89 -8.84 4.99
C ASP A 8 -20.23 -9.31 5.53
N ALA A 9 -21.21 -9.54 4.65
CA ALA A 9 -22.53 -10.03 5.02
C ALA A 9 -22.55 -11.46 5.55
N SER A 10 -21.50 -12.24 5.25
CA SER A 10 -21.33 -13.59 5.79
C SER A 10 -20.81 -13.52 7.23
N ALA A 11 -21.68 -13.76 8.20
CA ALA A 11 -21.30 -13.77 9.60
C ALA A 11 -20.28 -14.88 9.94
N SER A 12 -20.22 -15.95 9.16
CA SER A 12 -19.20 -17.01 9.30
C SER A 12 -17.84 -16.53 8.86
N ASP A 13 -17.75 -15.91 7.68
CA ASP A 13 -16.48 -15.44 7.12
C ASP A 13 -15.95 -14.23 7.87
N GLY A 14 -16.85 -13.32 8.29
CA GLY A 14 -16.48 -12.21 9.16
C GLY A 14 -15.82 -12.69 10.47
N ARG A 15 -16.37 -13.76 11.09
CA ARG A 15 -15.77 -14.36 12.29
C ARG A 15 -14.43 -15.07 12.02
N ILE A 16 -14.31 -15.76 10.90
CA ILE A 16 -13.05 -16.39 10.49
C ILE A 16 -11.97 -15.34 10.29
N MET A 17 -12.25 -14.31 9.50
CA MET A 17 -11.33 -13.20 9.24
C MET A 17 -10.93 -12.49 10.52
N ALA A 18 -11.88 -12.16 11.38
CA ALA A 18 -11.61 -11.56 12.68
C ALA A 18 -10.73 -12.44 13.55
N GLY A 19 -10.99 -13.73 13.62
CA GLY A 19 -10.19 -14.70 14.39
C GLY A 19 -8.75 -14.80 13.89
N LEU A 20 -8.51 -14.77 12.58
CA LEU A 20 -7.19 -14.76 11.98
C LEU A 20 -6.43 -13.47 12.34
N LEU A 21 -7.07 -12.32 12.22
CA LEU A 21 -6.49 -11.01 12.50
C LEU A 21 -6.19 -10.81 13.99
N ILE A 22 -7.07 -11.25 14.90
CA ILE A 22 -6.81 -11.21 16.35
C ILE A 22 -5.57 -12.01 16.71
N ARG A 23 -5.42 -13.23 16.16
CA ARG A 23 -4.23 -14.07 16.38
C ARG A 23 -2.96 -13.43 15.85
N ALA A 24 -3.05 -12.60 14.84
CA ALA A 24 -1.94 -11.84 14.28
C ALA A 24 -1.68 -10.48 14.98
N GLY A 25 -2.45 -10.15 16.04
CA GLY A 25 -2.25 -8.94 16.85
C GLY A 25 -2.97 -7.69 16.34
N TYR A 26 -3.97 -7.84 15.47
CA TYR A 26 -4.83 -6.74 15.01
C TYR A 26 -6.09 -6.62 15.90
N ASP A 27 -6.77 -5.47 15.79
CA ASP A 27 -8.05 -5.17 16.43
C ASP A 27 -9.15 -5.07 15.36
N PRO A 28 -9.80 -6.19 14.96
CA PRO A 28 -10.81 -6.19 13.91
C PRO A 28 -12.16 -5.73 14.43
N VAL A 29 -12.85 -4.91 13.64
CA VAL A 29 -14.25 -4.54 13.77
C VAL A 29 -15.01 -5.15 12.61
N VAL A 30 -16.07 -5.91 12.86
CA VAL A 30 -16.86 -6.58 11.81
C VAL A 30 -18.22 -5.90 11.66
N THR A 31 -18.58 -5.61 10.42
CA THR A 31 -19.90 -5.10 10.02
C THR A 31 -20.45 -5.94 8.88
N ASP A 32 -21.77 -6.02 8.75
CA ASP A 32 -22.48 -6.86 7.79
C ASP A 32 -23.02 -6.09 6.56
N CYS A 33 -22.94 -4.77 6.59
CA CYS A 33 -23.46 -3.92 5.52
C CYS A 33 -22.63 -2.64 5.31
N ILE A 34 -22.81 -1.99 4.17
CA ILE A 34 -22.08 -0.78 3.79
C ILE A 34 -22.35 0.37 4.76
N GLU A 35 -23.58 0.58 5.17
CA GLU A 35 -23.94 1.71 6.03
C GLU A 35 -23.27 1.60 7.41
N ALA A 36 -23.29 0.41 8.02
CA ALA A 36 -22.55 0.16 9.26
C ALA A 36 -21.03 0.30 9.01
N GLY A 37 -20.54 -0.16 7.86
CA GLY A 37 -19.16 0.00 7.43
C GLY A 37 -18.73 1.46 7.34
N LYS A 38 -19.55 2.34 6.77
CA LYS A 38 -19.29 3.79 6.71
C LYS A 38 -19.20 4.41 8.11
N VAL A 39 -20.13 4.05 9.01
CA VAL A 39 -20.13 4.55 10.40
C VAL A 39 -18.87 4.14 11.15
N GLU A 40 -18.44 2.90 10.99
CA GLU A 40 -17.22 2.42 11.64
C GLU A 40 -15.95 2.97 10.97
N ALA A 41 -15.95 3.12 9.63
CA ALA A 41 -14.83 3.73 8.90
C ALA A 41 -14.53 5.15 9.37
N ALA A 42 -15.57 5.95 9.67
CA ALA A 42 -15.41 7.30 10.19
C ALA A 42 -14.72 7.37 11.57
N LYS A 43 -14.68 6.26 12.31
CA LYS A 43 -14.05 6.17 13.64
C LYS A 43 -12.64 5.56 13.59
N LEU A 44 -12.20 5.12 12.41
CA LEU A 44 -10.91 4.46 12.26
C LEU A 44 -9.76 5.45 12.46
N PRO A 45 -8.71 5.04 13.18
CA PRO A 45 -7.49 5.82 13.25
C PRO A 45 -6.71 5.76 11.93
N PRO A 46 -5.82 6.71 11.68
CA PRO A 46 -4.85 6.61 10.59
C PRO A 46 -4.08 5.28 10.66
N GLY A 47 -3.81 4.66 9.51
CA GLY A 47 -3.14 3.36 9.44
C GLY A 47 -4.06 2.14 9.57
N ALA A 48 -5.36 2.36 9.71
CA ALA A 48 -6.33 1.27 9.65
C ALA A 48 -6.48 0.73 8.22
N VAL A 49 -6.81 -0.56 8.11
CA VAL A 49 -7.07 -1.23 6.83
C VAL A 49 -8.54 -1.63 6.77
N ILE A 50 -9.14 -1.53 5.60
CA ILE A 50 -10.52 -1.97 5.36
C ILE A 50 -10.48 -3.24 4.49
N VAL A 51 -11.14 -4.29 4.93
CA VAL A 51 -11.37 -5.52 4.18
C VAL A 51 -12.86 -5.60 3.87
N THR A 52 -13.26 -5.65 2.61
CA THR A 52 -14.67 -5.65 2.23
C THR A 52 -15.01 -6.73 1.23
N ALA A 53 -16.13 -7.41 1.41
CA ALA A 53 -16.67 -8.27 0.37
C ALA A 53 -17.04 -7.43 -0.85
N MET A 54 -16.78 -7.95 -2.05
CA MET A 54 -17.08 -7.24 -3.29
C MET A 54 -18.57 -6.93 -3.45
N ARG A 55 -19.42 -7.88 -3.07
CA ARG A 55 -20.88 -7.76 -3.12
C ARG A 55 -21.46 -7.88 -1.73
N LEU A 56 -22.30 -6.93 -1.38
CA LEU A 56 -23.02 -6.85 -0.12
C LEU A 56 -24.54 -6.75 -0.41
N PRO A 57 -25.43 -7.15 0.50
CA PRO A 57 -26.88 -7.17 0.25
C PRO A 57 -27.46 -5.83 -0.21
N ALA A 58 -26.83 -4.72 0.20
CA ALA A 58 -27.31 -3.36 -0.09
C ALA A 58 -26.26 -2.52 -0.85
N GLY A 59 -25.42 -3.16 -1.70
CA GLY A 59 -24.45 -2.43 -2.52
C GLY A 59 -23.16 -3.19 -2.77
N THR A 60 -22.11 -2.50 -3.19
CA THR A 60 -20.84 -3.08 -3.60
C THR A 60 -19.66 -2.44 -2.86
N ALA A 61 -18.51 -3.15 -2.84
CA ALA A 61 -17.24 -2.59 -2.36
C ALA A 61 -16.92 -1.25 -3.04
N ARG A 62 -17.31 -1.09 -4.30
CA ARG A 62 -17.11 0.13 -5.07
C ARG A 62 -17.80 1.35 -4.46
N GLU A 63 -19.03 1.20 -3.99
CA GLU A 63 -19.77 2.27 -3.35
C GLU A 63 -19.11 2.72 -2.04
N LEU A 64 -18.62 1.76 -1.24
CA LEU A 64 -17.85 2.08 -0.03
C LEU A 64 -16.57 2.85 -0.37
N ILE A 65 -15.83 2.41 -1.38
CA ILE A 65 -14.60 3.06 -1.83
C ILE A 65 -14.87 4.48 -2.34
N ASP A 66 -15.90 4.67 -3.15
CA ASP A 66 -16.25 5.99 -3.69
C ASP A 66 -16.70 6.95 -2.59
N TRP A 67 -17.44 6.45 -1.59
CA TRP A 67 -17.79 7.22 -0.41
C TRP A 67 -16.54 7.61 0.41
N LEU A 68 -15.63 6.66 0.68
CA LEU A 68 -14.38 6.95 1.40
C LEU A 68 -13.58 8.07 0.72
N LYS A 69 -13.52 8.06 -0.61
CA LYS A 69 -12.84 9.10 -1.39
C LYS A 69 -13.55 10.45 -1.31
N ALA A 70 -14.88 10.45 -1.41
CA ALA A 70 -15.69 11.67 -1.34
C ALA A 70 -15.52 12.38 0.01
N GLU A 71 -15.43 11.59 1.10
CA GLU A 71 -15.19 12.10 2.46
C GLU A 71 -13.70 12.39 2.74
N GLY A 72 -12.80 12.12 1.79
CA GLY A 72 -11.36 12.37 1.93
C GLY A 72 -10.60 11.34 2.76
N TYR A 73 -11.19 10.19 3.07
CA TYR A 73 -10.51 9.09 3.75
C TYR A 73 -9.53 8.37 2.82
N LYS A 74 -8.35 8.04 3.34
CA LYS A 74 -7.27 7.39 2.58
C LYS A 74 -6.94 5.98 3.11
N PHE A 75 -7.93 5.26 3.59
CA PHE A 75 -7.73 3.89 4.07
C PHE A 75 -7.45 2.94 2.90
N PRO A 76 -6.45 2.06 2.99
CA PRO A 76 -6.28 0.98 2.04
C PRO A 76 -7.46 0.01 2.14
N VAL A 77 -8.08 -0.30 1.00
CA VAL A 77 -9.23 -1.21 0.91
C VAL A 77 -8.82 -2.47 0.20
N ILE A 78 -8.95 -3.62 0.85
CA ILE A 78 -8.74 -4.95 0.30
C ILE A 78 -10.10 -5.54 -0.03
N ALA A 79 -10.31 -5.95 -1.27
CA ALA A 79 -11.58 -6.54 -1.70
C ALA A 79 -11.54 -8.07 -1.62
N ILE A 80 -12.59 -8.68 -1.06
CA ILE A 80 -12.80 -10.13 -1.08
C ILE A 80 -13.74 -10.48 -2.23
N VAL A 81 -13.28 -11.35 -3.14
CA VAL A 81 -14.04 -11.81 -4.30
C VAL A 81 -14.27 -13.31 -4.24
N GLU A 82 -15.40 -13.78 -4.79
CA GLU A 82 -15.68 -15.22 -4.90
C GLU A 82 -14.77 -15.89 -5.93
N ASN A 83 -14.67 -15.28 -7.11
CA ASN A 83 -13.86 -15.74 -8.22
C ASN A 83 -13.12 -14.56 -8.85
N LEU A 84 -11.88 -14.79 -9.30
CA LEU A 84 -11.12 -13.81 -10.07
C LEU A 84 -11.65 -13.82 -11.52
N ASN A 85 -12.77 -13.17 -11.77
CA ASN A 85 -13.15 -12.85 -13.14
C ASN A 85 -12.66 -11.43 -13.48
N GLY A 86 -12.24 -11.24 -14.73
CA GLY A 86 -11.60 -9.96 -15.14
C GLY A 86 -12.53 -8.74 -15.04
N MET A 87 -13.85 -8.92 -15.05
CA MET A 87 -14.80 -7.81 -14.91
C MET A 87 -14.90 -7.30 -13.46
N ASP A 88 -15.02 -8.21 -12.49
CA ASP A 88 -15.10 -7.85 -11.07
C ASP A 88 -13.80 -7.19 -10.59
N VAL A 89 -12.65 -7.74 -11.02
CA VAL A 89 -11.33 -7.17 -10.73
C VAL A 89 -11.21 -5.76 -11.30
N ALA A 90 -11.55 -5.58 -12.57
CA ALA A 90 -11.49 -4.27 -13.23
C ALA A 90 -12.43 -3.24 -12.60
N GLU A 91 -13.60 -3.64 -12.11
CA GLU A 91 -14.56 -2.76 -11.45
C GLU A 91 -14.01 -2.22 -10.13
N VAL A 92 -13.45 -3.10 -9.30
CA VAL A 92 -12.97 -2.74 -7.96
C VAL A 92 -11.65 -1.98 -7.98
N MET A 93 -10.78 -2.26 -8.96
CA MET A 93 -9.46 -1.63 -9.07
C MET A 93 -9.46 -0.28 -9.81
N ARG A 94 -10.51 0.04 -10.58
CA ARG A 94 -10.58 1.28 -11.38
C ARG A 94 -10.43 2.53 -10.54
N GLY A 95 -9.68 3.51 -11.08
CA GLY A 95 -9.62 4.86 -10.53
C GLY A 95 -9.13 4.95 -9.10
N GLY A 96 -8.17 4.11 -8.71
CA GLY A 96 -7.69 4.05 -7.33
C GLY A 96 -8.68 3.37 -6.38
N GLY A 97 -9.32 2.28 -6.81
CA GLY A 97 -10.24 1.45 -6.06
C GLY A 97 -9.58 0.68 -4.91
N ALA A 98 -9.87 -0.61 -4.79
CA ALA A 98 -9.19 -1.47 -3.83
C ALA A 98 -7.67 -1.50 -4.10
N VAL A 99 -6.89 -1.58 -3.05
CA VAL A 99 -5.43 -1.69 -3.15
C VAL A 99 -4.99 -3.12 -3.42
N ASP A 100 -5.82 -4.10 -3.03
CA ASP A 100 -5.57 -5.52 -3.26
C ASP A 100 -6.87 -6.32 -3.31
N ILE A 101 -6.77 -7.56 -3.80
CA ILE A 101 -7.90 -8.48 -3.93
C ILE A 101 -7.50 -9.84 -3.39
N ILE A 102 -8.35 -10.41 -2.54
CA ILE A 102 -8.20 -11.77 -2.02
C ILE A 102 -9.38 -12.62 -2.48
N GLN A 103 -9.11 -13.80 -3.03
CA GLN A 103 -10.17 -14.77 -3.28
C GLN A 103 -10.66 -15.39 -1.98
N ARG A 104 -11.97 -15.56 -1.84
CA ARG A 104 -12.59 -16.14 -0.64
C ARG A 104 -11.95 -17.47 -0.21
N PRO A 105 -11.64 -18.43 -1.10
CA PRO A 105 -10.96 -19.68 -0.71
C PRO A 105 -9.51 -19.49 -0.22
N ALA A 106 -8.91 -18.32 -0.45
CA ALA A 106 -7.53 -18.03 -0.06
C ALA A 106 -7.42 -17.15 1.19
N ILE A 107 -8.53 -16.76 1.81
CA ILE A 107 -8.57 -15.89 3.00
C ILE A 107 -7.63 -16.40 4.10
N ASP A 108 -7.67 -17.69 4.43
CA ASP A 108 -6.88 -18.29 5.50
C ASP A 108 -5.36 -18.11 5.29
N LYS A 109 -4.92 -18.04 4.05
CA LYS A 109 -3.50 -18.01 3.68
C LYS A 109 -2.99 -16.59 3.42
N GLN A 110 -3.83 -15.71 2.91
CA GLN A 110 -3.41 -14.42 2.37
C GLN A 110 -3.81 -13.23 3.25
N LEU A 111 -4.93 -13.32 4.00
CA LEU A 111 -5.51 -12.17 4.69
C LEU A 111 -4.51 -11.47 5.63
N VAL A 112 -3.86 -12.24 6.51
CA VAL A 112 -2.97 -11.68 7.52
C VAL A 112 -1.73 -11.04 6.88
N GLU A 113 -1.19 -11.67 5.85
CA GLU A 113 -0.04 -11.17 5.11
C GLU A 113 -0.39 -9.87 4.37
N THR A 114 -1.49 -9.87 3.61
CA THR A 114 -1.96 -8.71 2.85
C THR A 114 -2.30 -7.54 3.77
N VAL A 115 -3.05 -7.77 4.84
CA VAL A 115 -3.34 -6.73 5.84
C VAL A 115 -2.04 -6.20 6.46
N GLY A 116 -1.07 -7.08 6.72
CA GLY A 116 0.24 -6.72 7.26
C GLY A 116 1.04 -5.81 6.32
N GLU A 117 0.96 -6.00 5.03
CA GLU A 117 1.61 -5.17 4.03
C GLU A 117 1.04 -3.73 4.03
N TYR A 118 -0.28 -3.62 4.05
CA TYR A 118 -0.95 -2.32 3.97
C TYR A 118 -1.04 -1.59 5.32
N SER A 119 -1.11 -2.30 6.44
CA SER A 119 -1.08 -1.69 7.77
C SER A 119 0.29 -1.11 8.15
N LYS A 120 1.37 -1.62 7.55
CA LYS A 120 2.74 -1.09 7.73
C LYS A 120 3.04 0.09 6.81
N ALA A 121 2.39 0.15 5.64
CA ALA A 121 2.66 1.18 4.64
C ALA A 121 2.32 2.60 5.12
N GLU A 122 1.31 2.78 5.98
CA GLU A 122 0.96 4.11 6.51
C GLU A 122 1.82 4.57 7.68
N HIS A 123 2.38 3.65 8.47
CA HIS A 123 3.28 4.04 9.56
C HIS A 123 4.60 4.66 9.09
N ILE A 124 5.01 4.42 7.85
CA ILE A 124 6.24 5.00 7.30
C ILE A 124 6.01 6.44 6.81
N VAL A 125 4.80 6.81 6.46
CA VAL A 125 4.49 8.17 5.95
C VAL A 125 4.27 9.19 7.07
N LEU A 126 3.85 8.77 8.27
CA LEU A 126 3.41 9.69 9.32
C LEU A 126 4.42 9.91 10.48
N THR A 127 5.48 9.15 10.58
CA THR A 127 6.45 9.26 11.68
C THR A 127 7.86 9.68 11.28
N LEU A 128 8.11 9.93 10.02
CA LEU A 128 9.27 10.71 9.66
C LEU A 128 8.92 12.18 9.92
N ASP A 129 9.40 12.67 11.04
CA ASP A 129 9.57 14.10 11.27
C ASP A 129 10.19 14.65 9.98
N ASN A 130 9.39 15.37 9.17
CA ASN A 130 9.73 15.77 7.80
C ASN A 130 10.89 16.78 7.76
N GLN A 131 11.54 17.00 8.90
CA GLN A 131 12.70 17.85 9.01
C GLN A 131 13.96 16.99 8.98
N LEU A 132 14.71 17.12 7.90
CA LEU A 132 16.12 16.79 7.93
C LEU A 132 16.72 17.48 9.14
N LEU A 133 17.30 16.71 10.05
CA LEU A 133 18.05 17.29 11.17
C LEU A 133 19.10 18.23 10.56
N PRO A 134 19.11 19.52 10.91
CA PRO A 134 20.05 20.46 10.36
C PRO A 134 21.46 20.01 10.69
N ARG A 135 22.20 19.60 9.69
CA ARG A 135 23.60 19.20 9.82
C ARG A 135 24.47 20.32 9.28
N LYS A 136 25.55 20.64 9.99
CA LYS A 136 26.43 21.77 9.65
C LYS A 136 27.68 21.34 8.85
N SER A 137 27.81 20.06 8.48
CA SER A 137 28.98 19.60 7.73
C SER A 137 28.89 20.04 6.26
N GLU A 138 30.04 20.29 5.65
CA GLU A 138 30.12 20.66 4.24
C GLU A 138 29.56 19.58 3.31
N GLU A 139 29.77 18.31 3.64
CA GLU A 139 29.24 17.15 2.90
C GLU A 139 27.70 17.17 2.91
N TRP A 140 27.10 17.57 4.04
CA TRP A 140 25.66 17.66 4.13
C TRP A 140 25.08 18.79 3.27
N GLN A 141 25.74 19.94 3.23
CA GLN A 141 25.34 21.07 2.37
C GLN A 141 25.38 20.64 0.89
N MET A 142 26.40 19.88 0.48
CA MET A 142 26.47 19.31 -0.86
C MET A 142 25.30 18.33 -1.16
N ILE A 143 24.85 17.57 -0.16
CA ILE A 143 23.69 16.67 -0.32
C ILE A 143 22.42 17.50 -0.48
N GLU A 144 22.22 18.56 0.29
CA GLU A 144 21.05 19.45 0.17
C GLU A 144 20.99 20.13 -1.20
N GLU A 145 22.12 20.59 -1.73
CA GLU A 145 22.19 21.15 -3.09
C GLU A 145 21.81 20.11 -4.15
N LYS A 146 22.30 18.87 -4.00
CA LYS A 146 21.93 17.74 -4.89
C LYS A 146 20.46 17.40 -4.79
N ILE A 147 19.86 17.38 -3.59
CA ILE A 147 18.42 17.15 -3.39
C ILE A 147 17.63 18.17 -4.20
N LYS A 148 17.95 19.46 -4.06
CA LYS A 148 17.28 20.55 -4.78
C LYS A 148 17.44 20.43 -6.31
N ALA A 149 18.65 20.12 -6.76
CA ALA A 149 18.94 19.95 -8.18
C ALA A 149 18.16 18.78 -8.80
N ILE A 150 18.10 17.63 -8.12
CA ILE A 150 17.34 16.45 -8.58
C ILE A 150 15.84 16.72 -8.53
N ALA A 151 15.35 17.31 -7.44
CA ALA A 151 13.94 17.61 -7.25
C ALA A 151 13.36 18.54 -8.33
N ALA A 152 14.19 19.44 -8.88
CA ALA A 152 13.81 20.35 -9.97
C ALA A 152 13.67 19.63 -11.33
N THR A 153 14.05 18.35 -11.42
CA THR A 153 14.04 17.57 -12.66
C THR A 153 13.07 16.41 -12.61
N ASN A 154 12.86 15.75 -13.76
CA ASN A 154 12.15 14.47 -13.86
C ASN A 154 13.11 13.27 -13.94
N ALA A 155 14.37 13.45 -13.57
CA ALA A 155 15.37 12.40 -13.64
C ALA A 155 15.14 11.32 -12.57
N ASN A 156 15.44 10.07 -12.92
CA ASN A 156 15.54 8.99 -11.95
C ASN A 156 16.82 9.18 -11.11
N ALA A 157 16.73 8.92 -9.80
CA ALA A 157 17.84 9.04 -8.89
C ALA A 157 18.10 7.73 -8.15
N ILE A 158 19.37 7.38 -7.98
CA ILE A 158 19.81 6.26 -7.15
C ILE A 158 20.57 6.84 -5.96
N ILE A 159 20.18 6.42 -4.74
CA ILE A 159 20.77 6.88 -3.49
C ILE A 159 21.56 5.72 -2.86
N PHE A 160 22.86 5.88 -2.75
CA PHE A 160 23.75 4.92 -2.11
C PHE A 160 24.18 5.41 -0.72
N GLY A 161 24.40 4.46 0.18
CA GLY A 161 24.94 4.73 1.51
C GLY A 161 24.79 3.53 2.43
N GLU A 162 25.44 3.57 3.57
CA GLU A 162 25.40 2.53 4.60
C GLU A 162 24.04 2.38 5.26
N CYS A 163 23.81 1.29 5.97
CA CYS A 163 22.60 1.11 6.77
C CYS A 163 22.52 2.25 7.83
N GLY A 164 21.34 2.85 7.97
CA GLY A 164 21.13 3.96 8.91
C GLY A 164 21.66 5.33 8.47
N SER A 165 22.25 5.47 7.28
CA SER A 165 22.80 6.76 6.78
C SER A 165 21.74 7.81 6.39
N GLY A 166 20.45 7.50 6.48
CA GLY A 166 19.37 8.44 6.16
C GLY A 166 18.95 8.49 4.69
N LYS A 167 19.26 7.45 3.91
CA LYS A 167 18.87 7.36 2.48
C LYS A 167 17.37 7.59 2.24
N GLU A 168 16.53 7.05 3.12
CA GLU A 168 15.08 7.21 3.03
C GLU A 168 14.66 8.66 3.24
N GLN A 169 15.30 9.35 4.17
CA GLN A 169 15.07 10.78 4.41
C GLN A 169 15.45 11.61 3.17
N VAL A 170 16.60 11.30 2.55
CA VAL A 170 17.04 11.97 1.32
C VAL A 170 16.03 11.75 0.18
N ALA A 171 15.57 10.51 -0.03
CA ALA A 171 14.56 10.20 -1.04
C ALA A 171 13.25 10.97 -0.81
N HIS A 172 12.81 11.04 0.43
CA HIS A 172 11.61 11.78 0.81
C HIS A 172 11.77 13.30 0.63
N GLN A 173 12.96 13.85 0.94
CA GLN A 173 13.25 15.26 0.69
C GLN A 173 13.29 15.61 -0.80
N ILE A 174 13.76 14.71 -1.66
CA ILE A 174 13.67 14.89 -3.12
C ILE A 174 12.19 15.01 -3.53
N TYR A 175 11.32 14.13 -3.02
CA TYR A 175 9.88 14.19 -3.28
C TYR A 175 9.27 15.51 -2.80
N LEU A 176 9.50 15.91 -1.55
CA LEU A 176 8.93 17.12 -0.94
C LEU A 176 9.39 18.42 -1.63
N ASN A 177 10.59 18.44 -2.19
CA ASN A 177 11.11 19.60 -2.93
C ASN A 177 10.79 19.55 -4.43
N SER A 178 10.09 18.51 -4.91
CA SER A 178 9.76 18.35 -6.33
C SER A 178 8.41 18.98 -6.68
N SER A 179 8.18 19.20 -7.97
CA SER A 179 6.85 19.61 -8.48
C SER A 179 5.75 18.56 -8.26
N ARG A 180 6.10 17.42 -7.67
CA ARG A 180 5.21 16.29 -7.39
C ARG A 180 4.87 16.11 -5.92
N GLU A 181 5.21 17.05 -5.03
CA GLU A 181 4.96 16.98 -3.58
C GLU A 181 3.48 16.76 -3.23
N GLN A 182 2.56 17.23 -4.08
CA GLN A 182 1.10 17.04 -3.94
C GLN A 182 0.57 15.84 -4.73
N LYS A 183 1.44 15.08 -5.40
CA LYS A 183 1.07 13.92 -6.20
C LYS A 183 1.22 12.63 -5.39
N PRO A 184 0.61 11.51 -5.82
CA PRO A 184 0.76 10.24 -5.13
C PRO A 184 2.22 9.82 -4.98
N ILE A 185 2.58 9.33 -3.80
CA ILE A 185 3.87 8.69 -3.55
C ILE A 185 3.63 7.22 -3.20
N THR A 186 4.41 6.34 -3.80
CA THR A 186 4.37 4.90 -3.50
C THR A 186 5.77 4.47 -3.06
N ILE A 187 5.85 3.80 -1.91
CA ILE A 187 7.11 3.26 -1.39
C ILE A 187 7.06 1.74 -1.50
N VAL A 188 8.04 1.17 -2.18
CA VAL A 188 8.16 -0.27 -2.44
C VAL A 188 9.44 -0.77 -1.81
N ASP A 189 9.35 -1.82 -0.97
CA ASP A 189 10.53 -2.49 -0.44
C ASP A 189 10.84 -3.73 -1.29
N ALA A 190 11.98 -3.69 -2.00
CA ALA A 190 12.42 -4.78 -2.85
C ALA A 190 12.80 -6.06 -2.08
N GLY A 191 13.10 -5.93 -0.77
CA GLY A 191 13.35 -7.07 0.12
C GLY A 191 12.07 -7.63 0.77
N GLY A 192 10.92 -6.98 0.57
CA GLY A 192 9.65 -7.44 1.09
C GLY A 192 9.05 -8.62 0.31
N ALA A 193 8.17 -9.38 0.95
CA ALA A 193 7.48 -10.54 0.36
C ALA A 193 6.72 -10.19 -0.93
N ALA A 194 6.37 -8.92 -1.12
CA ALA A 194 5.67 -8.43 -2.29
C ALA A 194 6.47 -8.56 -3.61
N LEU A 195 7.81 -8.56 -3.54
CA LEU A 195 8.70 -8.73 -4.70
C LEU A 195 9.48 -10.05 -4.66
N VAL A 196 9.42 -10.78 -3.53
CA VAL A 196 9.97 -12.12 -3.40
C VAL A 196 8.84 -13.12 -3.71
N GLY A 197 8.66 -13.45 -4.99
CA GLY A 197 7.64 -14.39 -5.43
C GLY A 197 7.77 -15.76 -4.74
N ARG A 198 6.64 -16.37 -4.39
CA ARG A 198 6.57 -17.74 -3.93
C ARG A 198 6.76 -18.69 -5.13
N HIS A 199 7.72 -19.58 -5.02
CA HIS A 199 8.12 -20.70 -5.85
C HIS A 199 7.07 -21.27 -6.85
N ASN A 200 6.82 -20.56 -7.94
CA ASN A 200 6.31 -21.15 -9.16
C ASN A 200 6.97 -20.46 -10.35
N PRO A 201 8.08 -21.00 -10.87
CA PRO A 201 8.94 -20.29 -11.84
C PRO A 201 8.26 -19.92 -13.16
N GLU A 202 7.17 -20.58 -13.52
CA GLU A 202 6.44 -20.27 -14.78
C GLU A 202 5.52 -19.04 -14.67
N ASN A 203 5.04 -18.70 -13.46
CA ASN A 203 4.14 -17.55 -13.24
C ASN A 203 4.83 -16.37 -12.53
N GLU A 204 6.01 -16.58 -11.93
CA GLU A 204 6.70 -15.60 -11.10
C GLU A 204 6.98 -14.28 -11.85
N ARG A 205 7.41 -14.39 -13.10
CA ARG A 205 7.74 -13.22 -13.93
C ARG A 205 6.52 -12.35 -14.24
N SER A 206 5.38 -12.99 -14.52
CA SER A 206 4.11 -12.30 -14.79
C SER A 206 3.53 -11.64 -13.53
N GLU A 207 3.64 -12.30 -12.39
CA GLU A 207 3.14 -11.76 -11.11
C GLU A 207 3.95 -10.54 -10.66
N ILE A 208 5.28 -10.59 -10.77
CA ILE A 208 6.17 -9.47 -10.44
C ILE A 208 5.90 -8.30 -11.38
N TYR A 209 5.79 -8.56 -12.68
CA TYR A 209 5.48 -7.55 -13.68
C TYR A 209 4.15 -6.84 -13.36
N ASN A 210 3.09 -7.60 -13.12
CA ASN A 210 1.77 -7.04 -12.78
C ASN A 210 1.79 -6.22 -11.49
N ARG A 211 2.58 -6.63 -10.50
CA ARG A 211 2.74 -5.88 -9.25
C ARG A 211 3.50 -4.57 -9.47
N ILE A 212 4.61 -4.60 -10.22
CA ILE A 212 5.38 -3.40 -10.56
C ILE A 212 4.51 -2.44 -11.38
N GLU A 213 3.81 -2.93 -12.39
CA GLU A 213 2.87 -2.15 -13.20
C GLU A 213 1.77 -1.53 -12.32
N GLY A 214 1.24 -2.28 -11.35
CA GLY A 214 0.29 -1.78 -10.36
C GLY A 214 0.84 -0.61 -9.53
N TYR A 215 2.12 -0.64 -9.15
CA TYR A 215 2.76 0.47 -8.45
C TYR A 215 2.92 1.71 -9.36
N PHE A 216 3.25 1.53 -10.63
CA PHE A 216 3.31 2.63 -11.60
C PHE A 216 1.93 3.27 -11.80
N HIS A 217 0.87 2.47 -11.91
CA HIS A 217 -0.50 3.00 -12.01
C HIS A 217 -0.93 3.75 -10.75
N LYS A 218 -0.61 3.23 -9.56
CA LYS A 218 -0.91 3.89 -8.27
C LYS A 218 -0.20 5.23 -8.13
N SER A 219 0.99 5.35 -8.70
CA SER A 219 1.82 6.56 -8.63
C SER A 219 1.69 7.45 -9.86
N ALA A 220 0.68 7.26 -10.70
CA ALA A 220 0.54 7.98 -11.96
C ALA A 220 0.69 9.50 -11.80
N GLY A 221 1.72 10.06 -12.43
CA GLY A 221 2.09 11.47 -12.31
C GLY A 221 2.78 11.85 -10.98
N GLY A 222 3.03 10.89 -10.09
CA GLY A 222 3.67 11.07 -8.79
C GLY A 222 5.10 10.52 -8.71
N THR A 223 5.45 9.91 -7.58
CA THR A 223 6.80 9.42 -7.28
C THR A 223 6.75 7.98 -6.75
N ILE A 224 7.67 7.15 -7.21
CA ILE A 224 7.92 5.81 -6.67
C ILE A 224 9.30 5.81 -6.00
N ILE A 225 9.35 5.35 -4.74
CA ILE A 225 10.59 5.13 -4.01
C ILE A 225 10.77 3.62 -3.85
N ILE A 226 11.80 3.06 -4.44
CA ILE A 226 12.14 1.64 -4.31
C ILE A 226 13.29 1.50 -3.31
N LYS A 227 13.00 0.86 -2.17
CA LYS A 227 13.96 0.57 -1.11
C LYS A 227 14.63 -0.77 -1.38
N ASN A 228 15.88 -0.91 -0.90
CA ASN A 228 16.62 -2.18 -0.95
C ASN A 228 16.72 -2.79 -2.35
N VAL A 229 16.83 -1.95 -3.39
CA VAL A 229 16.89 -2.36 -4.80
C VAL A 229 17.99 -3.41 -5.08
N HIS A 230 19.06 -3.44 -4.27
CA HIS A 230 20.14 -4.42 -4.35
C HIS A 230 19.72 -5.86 -4.01
N LEU A 231 18.55 -6.05 -3.37
CA LEU A 231 17.98 -7.36 -3.09
C LEU A 231 17.20 -7.95 -4.27
N LEU A 232 16.94 -7.17 -5.31
CA LEU A 232 16.37 -7.68 -6.55
C LEU A 232 17.39 -8.58 -7.26
N THR A 233 16.99 -9.81 -7.59
CA THR A 233 17.83 -10.69 -8.43
C THR A 233 17.98 -10.09 -9.83
N PHE A 234 19.04 -10.50 -10.54
CA PHE A 234 19.34 -9.98 -11.89
C PHE A 234 18.15 -10.18 -12.85
N GLU A 235 17.43 -11.29 -12.73
CA GLU A 235 16.23 -11.58 -13.50
C GLU A 235 15.09 -10.61 -13.20
N LYS A 236 14.96 -10.17 -11.95
CA LYS A 236 13.93 -9.21 -11.50
C LYS A 236 14.29 -7.76 -11.83
N GLN A 237 15.56 -7.47 -12.09
CA GLN A 237 16.00 -6.15 -12.53
C GLN A 237 15.77 -5.92 -14.03
N SER A 238 15.51 -6.97 -14.81
CA SER A 238 15.29 -6.93 -16.26
C SER A 238 13.80 -6.85 -16.66
N VAL A 239 12.91 -6.77 -15.70
CA VAL A 239 11.47 -6.57 -15.87
C VAL A 239 11.16 -5.09 -15.76
#